data_80e53b8188a6f3d87b8882418bf6d4ba
#
_entry.id   80e53b8188a6f3d87b8882418bf6d4ba
#
_cell.length_a   1.000
_cell.length_b   1.000
_cell.length_c   1.000
_cell.angle_alpha   90.00
_cell.angle_beta   90.00
_cell.angle_gamma   90.00
#
_symmetry.space_group_name_H-M   'P 1'
#
loop_
_entity.id
_entity.type
_entity.pdbx_description
1 polymer ?
#
loop_
_entity_poly.entity_id
_entity_poly.type
_entity_poly.pdbx_seq_one_letter_code
_entity_poly.pdbx_strand_id
1 'polypeptide(L)'
;EKNMYLIDNGYSGSRDVEFSDIFGLKGLLGISDAIEESDSTYGSSIYKFNFKEDGSVEYQTKTRVEGTTIDQFSLDEKDDNIRIALYSSTKGSRVVVLDNNLKQLGETAYLAKGEKMYSARFVGDRAYLVTYKNMDPLYSIDLSDPANPKALGALKIPGYSTYLQPYDENHIIGFGFQTEETVRRNSLGRVTSTSAKVTGMKMALFDVTDISNPKMISEEVIGDSKTNSTILENHKALLLDKERNLLAIPIKNYTTDLSITENDDISSATKSYTSYLKSRTYNKVGYAVYSLDIANGFNLRGIIT
;
A
#
# COMPACT_ATOMS: atom_id res chain seq x y z
N GLU A 1 -7.19 -22.34 8.59
CA GLU A 1 -5.77 -21.96 8.57
C GLU A 1 -5.01 -22.88 9.51
N LYS A 2 -3.90 -23.47 9.03
CA LYS A 2 -3.08 -24.40 9.83
C LYS A 2 -1.85 -23.72 10.43
N ASN A 3 -1.41 -22.62 9.81
CA ASN A 3 -0.19 -21.94 10.16
C ASN A 3 -0.44 -20.50 10.63
N MET A 4 0.45 -20.01 11.49
CA MET A 4 0.55 -18.63 11.91
C MET A 4 1.99 -18.14 11.66
N TYR A 5 2.12 -16.95 11.12
CA TYR A 5 3.41 -16.32 10.88
C TYR A 5 3.50 -15.03 11.68
N LEU A 6 4.64 -14.87 12.38
CA LEU A 6 5.02 -13.63 13.02
C LEU A 6 6.21 -13.06 12.29
N ILE A 7 6.16 -11.76 12.00
CA ILE A 7 7.25 -11.05 11.33
C ILE A 7 7.76 -9.93 12.23
N ASP A 8 9.07 -9.91 12.44
CA ASP A 8 9.79 -8.83 13.10
C ASP A 8 10.75 -8.16 12.14
N ASN A 9 10.60 -6.83 11.96
CA ASN A 9 11.43 -6.00 11.10
C ASN A 9 12.52 -5.31 11.93
N GLY A 10 13.79 -5.60 11.68
CA GLY A 10 14.89 -5.01 12.49
C GLY A 10 16.27 -5.12 11.84
N TYR A 11 17.28 -4.56 12.52
CA TYR A 11 18.69 -4.78 12.20
C TYR A 11 19.16 -6.09 12.80
N SER A 12 19.93 -6.89 12.03
CA SER A 12 20.71 -7.96 12.66
C SER A 12 21.78 -7.31 13.52
N GLY A 13 21.85 -7.73 14.82
CA GLY A 13 22.81 -7.17 15.77
C GLY A 13 22.35 -6.00 16.65
N SER A 14 21.19 -5.35 16.41
CA SER A 14 20.43 -4.75 17.50
C SER A 14 19.92 -5.92 18.35
N ARG A 15 20.10 -5.89 19.69
CA ARG A 15 19.56 -6.93 20.57
C ARG A 15 18.20 -7.29 20.02
N ASP A 16 18.07 -8.52 19.50
CA ASP A 16 16.75 -9.07 19.22
C ASP A 16 15.99 -8.85 20.51
N VAL A 17 14.98 -7.99 20.48
CA VAL A 17 14.03 -7.92 21.58
C VAL A 17 13.43 -9.31 21.52
N GLU A 18 13.94 -10.19 22.39
CA GLU A 18 13.56 -11.58 22.34
C GLU A 18 12.04 -11.60 22.42
N PHE A 19 11.39 -12.26 21.47
CA PHE A 19 9.93 -12.41 21.46
C PHE A 19 9.41 -12.87 22.82
N SER A 20 10.26 -13.62 23.56
CA SER A 20 10.08 -14.02 24.93
C SER A 20 10.01 -12.86 25.94
N ASP A 21 10.70 -11.75 25.69
CA ASP A 21 10.70 -10.58 26.56
C ASP A 21 9.45 -9.73 26.37
N ILE A 22 8.89 -9.70 25.14
CA ILE A 22 7.66 -8.94 24.85
C ILE A 22 6.44 -9.59 25.51
N PHE A 23 6.39 -10.93 25.62
CA PHE A 23 5.21 -11.66 26.11
C PHE A 23 5.47 -12.58 27.31
N GLY A 24 6.71 -12.62 27.85
CA GLY A 24 7.07 -13.55 28.94
C GLY A 24 7.00 -15.03 28.53
N LEU A 25 7.10 -15.35 27.25
CA LEU A 25 6.84 -16.67 26.69
C LEU A 25 8.10 -17.55 26.53
N LYS A 26 9.28 -17.09 26.95
CA LYS A 26 10.57 -17.77 26.76
C LYS A 26 10.57 -19.23 27.25
N GLY A 27 9.88 -19.49 28.34
CA GLY A 27 9.74 -20.83 28.89
C GLY A 27 8.61 -21.68 28.29
N LEU A 28 7.64 -21.06 27.63
CA LEU A 28 6.43 -21.73 27.16
C LEU A 28 6.56 -22.30 25.74
N LEU A 29 7.39 -21.69 24.89
CA LEU A 29 7.50 -22.01 23.47
C LEU A 29 8.75 -22.83 23.09
N GLY A 30 9.66 -23.12 24.05
CA GLY A 30 10.86 -23.95 23.79
C GLY A 30 11.82 -23.39 22.74
N ILE A 31 11.83 -22.07 22.51
CA ILE A 31 12.68 -21.42 21.51
C ILE A 31 14.11 -21.36 22.03
N SER A 32 15.01 -22.09 21.40
CA SER A 32 16.45 -22.01 21.69
C SER A 32 17.13 -21.05 20.73
N ASP A 33 17.94 -20.15 21.29
CA ASP A 33 18.71 -19.12 20.58
C ASP A 33 19.89 -19.74 19.82
N ALA A 34 19.72 -20.06 18.57
CA ALA A 34 20.84 -20.44 17.70
C ALA A 34 20.59 -19.99 16.26
N ILE A 35 20.85 -18.71 16.00
CA ILE A 35 21.27 -18.28 14.68
C ILE A 35 22.51 -17.41 14.87
N GLU A 36 23.68 -17.91 14.41
CA GLU A 36 24.85 -17.07 14.21
C GLU A 36 24.58 -16.16 12.99
N GLU A 37 24.28 -14.89 13.25
CA GLU A 37 24.15 -13.90 12.20
C GLU A 37 25.33 -12.96 12.19
N SER A 38 26.08 -12.98 11.09
CA SER A 38 27.26 -12.14 10.85
C SER A 38 26.97 -10.93 9.95
N ASP A 39 25.70 -10.60 9.65
CA ASP A 39 25.41 -9.55 8.66
C ASP A 39 24.55 -8.43 9.26
N SER A 40 25.09 -7.20 9.26
CA SER A 40 24.47 -5.97 9.78
C SER A 40 23.44 -5.37 8.82
N THR A 41 22.58 -6.21 8.21
CA THR A 41 21.56 -5.78 7.27
C THR A 41 20.20 -5.61 7.91
N TYR A 42 19.45 -4.61 7.47
CA TYR A 42 18.06 -4.41 7.86
C TYR A 42 17.18 -5.45 7.15
N GLY A 43 16.40 -6.22 7.91
CA GLY A 43 15.65 -7.35 7.38
C GLY A 43 14.46 -7.75 8.22
N SER A 44 13.74 -8.78 7.77
CA SER A 44 12.57 -9.37 8.44
C SER A 44 12.92 -10.76 8.96
N SER A 45 12.76 -10.97 10.26
CA SER A 45 12.76 -12.30 10.87
C SER A 45 11.35 -12.87 10.84
N ILE A 46 11.19 -14.07 10.30
CA ILE A 46 9.90 -14.72 10.08
C ILE A 46 9.88 -15.97 10.95
N TYR A 47 8.90 -16.05 11.84
CA TYR A 47 8.67 -17.19 12.73
C TYR A 47 7.42 -17.91 12.27
N LYS A 48 7.49 -19.24 12.11
CA LYS A 48 6.37 -20.09 11.75
C LYS A 48 5.90 -20.91 12.95
N PHE A 49 4.59 -20.93 13.14
CA PHE A 49 3.88 -21.71 14.15
C PHE A 49 2.76 -22.49 13.50
N ASN A 50 2.45 -23.66 14.05
CA ASN A 50 1.29 -24.46 13.66
C ASN A 50 0.23 -24.42 14.76
N PHE A 51 -1.05 -24.38 14.35
CA PHE A 51 -2.18 -24.62 15.24
C PHE A 51 -2.42 -26.14 15.35
N LYS A 52 -2.51 -26.64 16.59
CA LYS A 52 -2.89 -28.02 16.88
C LYS A 52 -4.40 -28.16 17.02
N GLU A 53 -4.89 -29.37 16.92
CA GLU A 53 -6.32 -29.66 17.06
C GLU A 53 -6.88 -29.31 18.46
N ASP A 54 -6.03 -29.34 19.50
CA ASP A 54 -6.38 -28.96 20.88
C ASP A 54 -6.41 -27.43 21.09
N GLY A 55 -6.16 -26.63 20.01
CA GLY A 55 -6.09 -25.17 20.05
C GLY A 55 -4.75 -24.61 20.54
N SER A 56 -3.79 -25.46 20.88
CA SER A 56 -2.43 -25.01 21.22
C SER A 56 -1.64 -24.57 19.97
N VAL A 57 -0.61 -23.76 20.18
CA VAL A 57 0.27 -23.26 19.12
C VAL A 57 1.66 -23.82 19.32
N GLU A 58 2.25 -24.39 18.27
CA GLU A 58 3.57 -24.98 18.29
C GLU A 58 4.52 -24.24 17.36
N TYR A 59 5.65 -23.78 17.90
CA TYR A 59 6.74 -23.21 17.10
C TYR A 59 7.34 -24.28 16.18
N GLN A 60 7.56 -23.93 14.92
CA GLN A 60 8.13 -24.83 13.92
C GLN A 60 9.53 -24.43 13.50
N THR A 61 9.71 -23.24 12.99
CA THR A 61 10.98 -22.79 12.45
C THR A 61 11.02 -21.27 12.31
N LYS A 62 12.19 -20.71 12.11
CA LYS A 62 12.39 -19.31 11.76
C LYS A 62 13.38 -19.15 10.61
N THR A 63 13.28 -18.04 9.90
CA THR A 63 14.26 -17.58 8.91
C THR A 63 14.39 -16.06 8.97
N ARG A 64 15.43 -15.55 8.32
CA ARG A 64 15.59 -14.12 8.12
C ARG A 64 15.81 -13.82 6.64
N VAL A 65 15.17 -12.77 6.16
CA VAL A 65 15.28 -12.28 4.78
C VAL A 65 15.64 -10.79 4.79
N GLU A 66 16.48 -10.38 3.82
CA GLU A 66 16.84 -8.97 3.66
C GLU A 66 15.66 -8.16 3.13
N GLY A 67 15.40 -6.99 3.72
CA GLY A 67 14.27 -6.12 3.43
C GLY A 67 13.16 -6.27 4.46
N THR A 68 12.21 -5.33 4.46
CA THR A 68 11.13 -5.27 5.44
C THR A 68 9.77 -5.41 4.80
N THR A 69 8.85 -6.06 5.49
CA THR A 69 7.42 -6.01 5.18
C THR A 69 6.84 -4.66 5.60
N ILE A 70 5.76 -4.23 4.95
CA ILE A 70 5.10 -2.95 5.28
C ILE A 70 3.79 -3.13 6.06
N ASP A 71 3.12 -4.25 5.85
CA ASP A 71 1.85 -4.60 6.48
C ASP A 71 1.59 -6.11 6.43
N GLN A 72 0.42 -6.53 6.93
CA GLN A 72 -0.01 -7.93 6.93
C GLN A 72 -0.25 -8.53 5.53
N PHE A 73 -0.46 -7.69 4.50
CA PHE A 73 -0.67 -8.13 3.11
C PHE A 73 0.65 -8.37 2.37
N SER A 74 1.76 -8.02 3.01
CA SER A 74 3.10 -8.28 2.50
C SER A 74 3.50 -9.75 2.58
N LEU A 75 2.72 -10.59 3.29
CA LEU A 75 2.91 -12.04 3.39
C LEU A 75 1.65 -12.78 2.98
N ASP A 76 1.84 -13.89 2.29
CA ASP A 76 0.78 -14.80 1.86
C ASP A 76 1.28 -16.25 1.87
N GLU A 77 0.38 -17.21 2.06
CA GLU A 77 0.66 -18.64 1.98
C GLU A 77 -0.22 -19.28 0.89
N LYS A 78 0.41 -19.98 -0.03
CA LYS A 78 -0.28 -20.77 -1.06
C LYS A 78 0.50 -22.03 -1.41
N ASP A 79 -0.19 -23.17 -1.47
CA ASP A 79 0.37 -24.47 -1.85
C ASP A 79 1.64 -24.81 -1.02
N ASP A 80 1.55 -24.63 0.30
CA ASP A 80 2.64 -24.80 1.28
C ASP A 80 3.88 -23.88 1.05
N ASN A 81 3.79 -22.93 0.16
CA ASN A 81 4.82 -21.91 -0.04
C ASN A 81 4.43 -20.58 0.59
N ILE A 82 5.41 -19.93 1.20
CA ILE A 82 5.27 -18.59 1.79
C ILE A 82 5.80 -17.56 0.79
N ARG A 83 4.99 -16.57 0.47
CA ARG A 83 5.31 -15.51 -0.49
C ARG A 83 5.38 -14.18 0.24
N ILE A 84 6.47 -13.45 0.09
CA ILE A 84 6.74 -12.26 0.90
C ILE A 84 7.19 -11.12 0.01
N ALA A 85 6.47 -10.00 0.10
CA ALA A 85 6.86 -8.73 -0.51
C ALA A 85 7.74 -7.92 0.48
N LEU A 86 8.93 -7.58 0.04
CA LEU A 86 9.97 -6.96 0.85
C LEU A 86 10.42 -5.64 0.24
N TYR A 87 10.70 -4.67 1.10
CA TYR A 87 11.23 -3.37 0.74
C TYR A 87 12.61 -3.14 1.35
N SER A 88 13.52 -2.59 0.55
CA SER A 88 14.82 -2.08 0.97
C SER A 88 14.99 -0.64 0.48
N SER A 89 15.32 0.28 1.39
CA SER A 89 15.51 1.69 1.06
C SER A 89 16.65 1.95 0.06
N THR A 90 17.61 1.01 -0.03
CA THR A 90 18.78 1.12 -0.91
C THR A 90 18.64 0.34 -2.20
N LYS A 91 17.93 -0.80 -2.17
CA LYS A 91 17.83 -1.73 -3.32
C LYS A 91 16.49 -1.63 -4.04
N GLY A 92 15.39 -1.25 -3.35
CA GLY A 92 14.02 -1.24 -3.87
C GLY A 92 13.18 -2.38 -3.31
N SER A 93 12.17 -2.82 -4.06
CA SER A 93 11.21 -3.85 -3.63
C SER A 93 11.43 -5.17 -4.37
N ARG A 94 11.12 -6.29 -3.72
CA ARG A 94 11.17 -7.63 -4.32
C ARG A 94 10.15 -8.56 -3.71
N VAL A 95 9.88 -9.67 -4.37
CA VAL A 95 9.12 -10.80 -3.79
C VAL A 95 10.08 -11.97 -3.61
N VAL A 96 10.03 -12.60 -2.44
CA VAL A 96 10.74 -13.83 -2.10
C VAL A 96 9.71 -14.93 -1.89
N VAL A 97 10.01 -16.14 -2.37
CA VAL A 97 9.21 -17.34 -2.14
C VAL A 97 10.02 -18.32 -1.31
N LEU A 98 9.43 -18.79 -0.21
CA LEU A 98 10.02 -19.77 0.70
C LEU A 98 9.17 -21.05 0.68
N ASP A 99 9.80 -22.18 0.94
CA ASP A 99 9.10 -23.45 1.14
C ASP A 99 8.45 -23.52 2.55
N ASN A 100 7.79 -24.63 2.83
CA ASN A 100 7.12 -24.89 4.12
C ASN A 100 8.09 -24.87 5.32
N ASN A 101 9.38 -25.06 5.10
CA ASN A 101 10.44 -25.01 6.13
C ASN A 101 11.14 -23.64 6.18
N LEU A 102 10.57 -22.63 5.52
CA LEU A 102 11.10 -21.27 5.38
C LEU A 102 12.46 -21.21 4.63
N LYS A 103 12.78 -22.22 3.80
CA LYS A 103 13.94 -22.18 2.92
C LYS A 103 13.56 -21.47 1.62
N GLN A 104 14.42 -20.56 1.16
CA GLN A 104 14.18 -19.81 -0.08
C GLN A 104 14.18 -20.75 -1.30
N LEU A 105 13.09 -20.66 -2.08
CA LEU A 105 12.93 -21.33 -3.38
C LEU A 105 13.32 -20.41 -4.52
N GLY A 106 12.86 -19.16 -4.49
CA GLY A 106 13.11 -18.17 -5.52
C GLY A 106 12.87 -16.74 -5.07
N GLU A 107 13.29 -15.79 -5.89
CA GLU A 107 13.05 -14.37 -5.67
C GLU A 107 13.01 -13.60 -6.99
N THR A 108 12.32 -12.47 -7.02
CA THR A 108 12.40 -11.54 -8.15
C THR A 108 13.69 -10.73 -8.08
N ALA A 109 14.10 -10.16 -9.20
CA ALA A 109 15.01 -9.01 -9.16
C ALA A 109 14.42 -7.87 -8.34
N TYR A 110 15.28 -7.00 -7.80
CA TYR A 110 14.83 -5.77 -7.15
C TYR A 110 14.17 -4.82 -8.15
N LEU A 111 13.01 -4.30 -7.76
CA LEU A 111 12.19 -3.37 -8.54
C LEU A 111 12.26 -1.97 -7.90
N ALA A 112 12.08 -0.93 -8.72
CA ALA A 112 11.85 0.44 -8.25
C ALA A 112 12.92 0.96 -7.26
N LYS A 113 14.20 0.83 -7.60
CA LYS A 113 15.30 1.34 -6.76
C LYS A 113 15.12 2.82 -6.44
N GLY A 114 15.13 3.15 -5.13
CA GLY A 114 14.94 4.51 -4.63
C GLY A 114 13.48 4.97 -4.51
N GLU A 115 12.52 4.06 -4.72
CA GLU A 115 11.09 4.26 -4.46
C GLU A 115 10.67 3.48 -3.22
N LYS A 116 9.74 4.03 -2.43
CA LYS A 116 9.17 3.36 -1.27
C LYS A 116 8.02 2.45 -1.70
N MET A 117 7.91 1.25 -1.13
CA MET A 117 6.74 0.39 -1.28
C MET A 117 5.60 0.91 -0.40
N TYR A 118 4.39 1.03 -0.98
CA TYR A 118 3.20 1.55 -0.31
C TYR A 118 2.13 0.49 -0.11
N SER A 119 2.03 -0.47 -1.00
CA SER A 119 1.16 -1.63 -0.81
C SER A 119 1.67 -2.85 -1.55
N ALA A 120 1.27 -4.01 -1.05
CA ALA A 120 1.46 -5.31 -1.66
C ALA A 120 0.15 -6.10 -1.60
N ARG A 121 -0.12 -6.94 -2.61
CA ARG A 121 -1.27 -7.83 -2.59
C ARG A 121 -0.99 -9.10 -3.38
N PHE A 122 -1.27 -10.24 -2.78
CA PHE A 122 -1.23 -11.55 -3.44
C PHE A 122 -2.64 -11.95 -3.86
N VAL A 123 -2.79 -12.46 -5.10
CA VAL A 123 -4.05 -12.95 -5.66
C VAL A 123 -3.75 -14.15 -6.55
N GLY A 124 -4.19 -15.35 -6.16
CA GLY A 124 -3.87 -16.56 -6.89
C GLY A 124 -2.37 -16.75 -7.07
N ASP A 125 -1.89 -16.93 -8.30
CA ASP A 125 -0.47 -17.08 -8.64
C ASP A 125 0.20 -15.73 -9.00
N ARG A 126 -0.32 -14.62 -8.48
CA ARG A 126 0.15 -13.29 -8.81
C ARG A 126 0.40 -12.47 -7.55
N ALA A 127 1.33 -11.52 -7.66
CA ALA A 127 1.47 -10.43 -6.67
C ALA A 127 1.46 -9.08 -7.38
N TYR A 128 0.97 -8.08 -6.65
CA TYR A 128 0.90 -6.69 -7.09
C TYR A 128 1.60 -5.82 -6.06
N LEU A 129 2.57 -5.03 -6.52
CA LEU A 129 3.30 -4.09 -5.67
C LEU A 129 3.08 -2.67 -6.16
N VAL A 130 2.79 -1.77 -5.25
CA VAL A 130 2.74 -0.32 -5.51
C VAL A 130 3.96 0.31 -4.86
N THR A 131 4.77 0.98 -5.69
CA THR A 131 5.90 1.78 -5.22
C THR A 131 5.67 3.23 -5.62
N TYR A 132 6.29 4.19 -4.94
CA TYR A 132 6.12 5.59 -5.25
C TYR A 132 7.34 6.42 -4.89
N LYS A 133 7.67 7.31 -5.82
CA LYS A 133 8.58 8.43 -5.58
C LYS A 133 7.99 9.72 -6.16
N ASN A 134 7.64 9.74 -7.43
CA ASN A 134 7.01 10.87 -8.11
C ASN A 134 5.85 10.42 -9.02
N MET A 135 5.93 9.22 -9.58
CA MET A 135 4.90 8.59 -10.41
C MET A 135 4.82 7.12 -10.02
N ASP A 136 3.62 6.58 -9.94
CA ASP A 136 3.34 5.29 -9.33
C ASP A 136 3.33 4.15 -10.34
N PRO A 137 4.25 3.19 -10.28
CA PRO A 137 4.06 1.92 -10.95
C PRO A 137 3.32 0.92 -10.06
N LEU A 138 2.21 0.39 -10.58
CA LEU A 138 1.65 -0.89 -10.14
C LEU A 138 2.41 -2.00 -10.85
N TYR A 139 3.29 -2.70 -10.16
CA TYR A 139 3.99 -3.87 -10.68
C TYR A 139 3.14 -5.12 -10.56
N SER A 140 3.11 -5.93 -11.61
CA SER A 140 2.52 -7.27 -11.62
C SER A 140 3.61 -8.33 -11.68
N ILE A 141 3.50 -9.32 -10.81
CA ILE A 141 4.50 -10.36 -10.60
C ILE A 141 3.83 -11.71 -10.77
N ASP A 142 4.41 -12.55 -11.62
CA ASP A 142 4.03 -13.95 -11.80
C ASP A 142 4.74 -14.81 -10.75
N LEU A 143 3.97 -15.59 -10.03
CA LEU A 143 4.39 -16.51 -8.97
C LEU A 143 3.99 -17.96 -9.29
N SER A 144 3.60 -18.26 -10.52
CA SER A 144 3.19 -19.61 -10.95
C SER A 144 4.33 -20.64 -10.84
N ASP A 145 5.58 -20.18 -10.99
CA ASP A 145 6.78 -20.96 -10.69
C ASP A 145 7.44 -20.42 -9.40
N PRO A 146 7.30 -21.08 -8.26
CA PRO A 146 7.87 -20.65 -6.99
C PRO A 146 9.40 -20.49 -7.00
N ALA A 147 10.07 -21.25 -7.85
CA ALA A 147 11.53 -21.18 -7.98
C ALA A 147 12.01 -20.02 -8.87
N ASN A 148 11.12 -19.42 -9.65
CA ASN A 148 11.48 -18.40 -10.64
C ASN A 148 10.41 -17.31 -10.77
N PRO A 149 10.08 -16.60 -9.68
CA PRO A 149 9.11 -15.51 -9.70
C PRO A 149 9.59 -14.36 -10.59
N LYS A 150 8.67 -13.74 -11.36
CA LYS A 150 9.01 -12.75 -12.38
C LYS A 150 8.10 -11.54 -12.34
N ALA A 151 8.67 -10.34 -12.36
CA ALA A 151 7.91 -9.13 -12.67
C ALA A 151 7.67 -9.06 -14.19
N LEU A 152 6.41 -9.05 -14.62
CA LEU A 152 6.03 -9.09 -16.02
C LEU A 152 5.52 -7.75 -16.55
N GLY A 153 4.87 -6.95 -15.73
CA GLY A 153 4.25 -5.70 -16.12
C GLY A 153 4.43 -4.58 -15.10
N ALA A 154 4.27 -3.35 -15.57
CA ALA A 154 4.21 -2.17 -14.72
C ALA A 154 3.27 -1.13 -15.35
N LEU A 155 2.22 -0.74 -14.62
CA LEU A 155 1.31 0.33 -15.02
C LEU A 155 1.69 1.60 -14.26
N LYS A 156 2.08 2.65 -14.98
CA LYS A 156 2.36 3.97 -14.40
C LYS A 156 1.14 4.87 -14.49
N ILE A 157 0.69 5.35 -13.35
CA ILE A 157 -0.46 6.26 -13.24
C ILE A 157 -0.13 7.41 -12.28
N PRO A 158 -0.78 8.57 -12.38
CA PRO A 158 -0.65 9.64 -11.39
C PRO A 158 -1.24 9.21 -10.04
N GLY A 159 -0.53 9.45 -8.96
CA GLY A 159 -0.94 9.09 -7.60
C GLY A 159 -0.41 7.72 -7.15
N TYR A 160 -0.86 7.22 -6.01
CA TYR A 160 -0.44 5.93 -5.47
C TYR A 160 -1.51 5.29 -4.59
N SER A 161 -1.55 3.95 -4.58
CA SER A 161 -2.44 3.18 -3.73
C SER A 161 -1.72 2.72 -2.47
N THR A 162 -2.30 2.99 -1.30
CA THR A 162 -1.81 2.51 -0.01
C THR A 162 -2.47 1.20 0.39
N TYR A 163 -3.60 0.87 -0.25
CA TYR A 163 -4.32 -0.38 -0.06
C TYR A 163 -4.83 -0.93 -1.39
N LEU A 164 -4.67 -2.24 -1.60
CA LEU A 164 -5.19 -2.97 -2.75
C LEU A 164 -6.21 -4.01 -2.30
N GLN A 165 -7.45 -3.90 -2.79
CA GLN A 165 -8.53 -4.84 -2.57
C GLN A 165 -8.77 -5.67 -3.83
N PRO A 166 -8.58 -7.00 -3.80
CA PRO A 166 -9.04 -7.85 -4.89
C PRO A 166 -10.55 -7.72 -5.08
N TYR A 167 -10.98 -7.42 -6.29
CA TYR A 167 -12.40 -7.45 -6.66
C TYR A 167 -12.78 -8.84 -7.15
N ASP A 168 -11.99 -9.41 -8.05
CA ASP A 168 -12.03 -10.79 -8.51
C ASP A 168 -10.62 -11.24 -8.96
N GLU A 169 -10.50 -12.36 -9.68
CA GLU A 169 -9.22 -12.89 -10.16
C GLU A 169 -8.50 -11.96 -11.14
N ASN A 170 -9.24 -11.10 -11.85
CA ASN A 170 -8.76 -10.24 -12.92
C ASN A 170 -8.87 -8.75 -12.63
N HIS A 171 -9.44 -8.36 -11.48
CA HIS A 171 -9.65 -6.95 -11.14
C HIS A 171 -9.26 -6.64 -9.71
N ILE A 172 -8.63 -5.46 -9.54
CA ILE A 172 -8.16 -4.96 -8.25
C ILE A 172 -8.63 -3.53 -8.07
N ILE A 173 -9.11 -3.19 -6.88
CA ILE A 173 -9.41 -1.81 -6.47
C ILE A 173 -8.24 -1.28 -5.67
N GLY A 174 -7.64 -0.18 -6.10
CA GLY A 174 -6.65 0.59 -5.35
C GLY A 174 -7.28 1.74 -4.61
N PHE A 175 -6.94 1.91 -3.34
CA PHE A 175 -7.31 3.07 -2.51
C PHE A 175 -6.04 3.83 -2.13
N GLY A 176 -6.02 5.14 -2.33
CA GLY A 176 -4.82 5.94 -2.09
C GLY A 176 -5.03 7.42 -2.36
N PHE A 177 -4.06 8.03 -3.00
CA PHE A 177 -4.05 9.46 -3.26
C PHE A 177 -3.78 9.78 -4.72
N GLN A 178 -4.48 10.80 -5.22
CA GLN A 178 -4.15 11.46 -6.48
C GLN A 178 -3.02 12.44 -6.25
N THR A 179 -2.08 12.51 -7.19
CA THR A 179 -0.98 13.47 -7.14
C THR A 179 -0.82 14.21 -8.46
N GLU A 180 -0.34 15.44 -8.36
CA GLU A 180 0.12 16.25 -9.50
C GLU A 180 1.62 16.47 -9.40
N GLU A 181 2.31 16.25 -10.51
CA GLU A 181 3.75 16.45 -10.60
C GLU A 181 4.06 17.90 -10.96
N THR A 182 4.98 18.50 -10.20
CA THR A 182 5.53 19.84 -10.49
C THR A 182 7.00 19.70 -10.84
N VAL A 183 7.34 20.07 -12.06
CA VAL A 183 8.73 20.08 -12.56
C VAL A 183 9.26 21.51 -12.55
N ARG A 184 10.28 21.75 -11.74
CA ARG A 184 11.01 23.04 -11.75
C ARG A 184 12.18 22.96 -12.73
N ARG A 185 12.32 24.01 -13.53
CA ARG A 185 13.41 24.16 -14.50
C ARG A 185 14.20 25.44 -14.22
N ASN A 186 15.51 25.42 -14.48
CA ASN A 186 16.33 26.62 -14.43
C ASN A 186 16.16 27.48 -15.71
N SER A 187 16.85 28.63 -15.77
CA SER A 187 16.82 29.55 -16.92
C SER A 187 17.32 28.94 -18.24
N LEU A 188 18.03 27.79 -18.18
CA LEU A 188 18.50 27.03 -19.34
C LEU A 188 17.55 25.88 -19.71
N GLY A 189 16.34 25.81 -19.10
CA GLY A 189 15.35 24.79 -19.36
C GLY A 189 15.65 23.42 -18.72
N ARG A 190 16.74 23.27 -17.96
CA ARG A 190 17.12 22.02 -17.31
C ARG A 190 16.27 21.79 -16.06
N VAL A 191 15.78 20.55 -15.88
CA VAL A 191 15.04 20.13 -14.68
C VAL A 191 15.96 20.25 -13.46
N THR A 192 15.57 21.04 -12.45
CA THR A 192 16.29 21.22 -11.19
C THR A 192 15.67 20.46 -10.04
N SER A 193 14.37 20.26 -10.08
CA SER A 193 13.65 19.41 -9.13
C SER A 193 12.34 18.93 -9.71
N THR A 194 11.91 17.74 -9.28
CA THR A 194 10.56 17.20 -9.49
C THR A 194 9.97 16.92 -8.13
N SER A 195 8.75 17.37 -7.89
CA SER A 195 8.00 17.11 -6.66
C SER A 195 6.56 16.73 -7.01
N ALA A 196 5.96 15.84 -6.24
CA ALA A 196 4.55 15.50 -6.36
C ALA A 196 3.76 16.05 -5.17
N LYS A 197 2.58 16.58 -5.45
CA LYS A 197 1.65 17.12 -4.45
C LYS A 197 0.37 16.32 -4.48
N VAL A 198 -0.10 15.87 -3.32
CA VAL A 198 -1.43 15.25 -3.18
C VAL A 198 -2.51 16.28 -3.51
N THR A 199 -3.47 15.90 -4.35
CA THR A 199 -4.59 16.74 -4.78
C THR A 199 -5.95 16.22 -4.34
N GLY A 200 -6.06 14.93 -3.95
CA GLY A 200 -7.28 14.32 -3.44
C GLY A 200 -7.06 12.88 -3.02
N MET A 201 -8.08 12.28 -2.41
CA MET A 201 -8.14 10.84 -2.23
C MET A 201 -8.54 10.19 -3.55
N LYS A 202 -7.98 9.02 -3.87
CA LYS A 202 -8.23 8.31 -5.12
C LYS A 202 -8.68 6.88 -4.87
N MET A 203 -9.69 6.45 -5.64
CA MET A 203 -9.97 5.05 -5.90
C MET A 203 -9.66 4.76 -7.36
N ALA A 204 -9.07 3.60 -7.66
CA ALA A 204 -8.78 3.17 -9.01
C ALA A 204 -9.17 1.71 -9.20
N LEU A 205 -9.80 1.37 -10.31
CA LEU A 205 -10.12 0.00 -10.70
C LEU A 205 -9.14 -0.44 -11.79
N PHE A 206 -8.42 -1.52 -11.53
CA PHE A 206 -7.44 -2.08 -12.43
C PHE A 206 -7.95 -3.38 -13.04
N ASP A 207 -7.81 -3.50 -14.36
CA ASP A 207 -7.88 -4.76 -15.10
C ASP A 207 -6.46 -5.36 -15.15
N VAL A 208 -6.31 -6.53 -14.57
CA VAL A 208 -5.06 -7.28 -14.47
C VAL A 208 -5.17 -8.66 -15.14
N THR A 209 -6.13 -8.81 -16.07
CA THR A 209 -6.34 -10.02 -16.89
C THR A 209 -5.06 -10.37 -17.62
N ASP A 210 -4.46 -9.39 -18.30
CA ASP A 210 -3.11 -9.52 -18.86
C ASP A 210 -2.08 -9.00 -17.84
N ILE A 211 -1.44 -9.93 -17.15
CA ILE A 211 -0.43 -9.64 -16.13
C ILE A 211 0.77 -8.84 -16.67
N SER A 212 1.06 -8.95 -17.96
CA SER A 212 2.15 -8.23 -18.62
C SER A 212 1.77 -6.79 -18.99
N ASN A 213 0.47 -6.49 -19.05
CA ASN A 213 -0.06 -5.21 -19.47
C ASN A 213 -1.29 -4.78 -18.65
N PRO A 214 -1.13 -4.57 -17.32
CA PRO A 214 -2.23 -4.12 -16.46
C PRO A 214 -2.74 -2.75 -16.93
N LYS A 215 -4.04 -2.49 -16.74
CA LYS A 215 -4.71 -1.26 -17.16
C LYS A 215 -5.57 -0.69 -16.04
N MET A 216 -5.62 0.62 -15.93
CA MET A 216 -6.64 1.30 -15.13
C MET A 216 -7.88 1.51 -16.01
N ILE A 217 -9.01 0.96 -15.60
CA ILE A 217 -10.27 1.00 -16.37
C ILE A 217 -11.27 2.00 -15.79
N SER A 218 -11.11 2.40 -14.52
CA SER A 218 -11.92 3.45 -13.91
C SER A 218 -11.14 4.09 -12.77
N GLU A 219 -11.39 5.38 -12.53
CA GLU A 219 -10.88 6.09 -11.35
C GLU A 219 -11.92 7.07 -10.80
N GLU A 220 -11.83 7.34 -9.52
CA GLU A 220 -12.62 8.35 -8.81
C GLU A 220 -11.71 9.14 -7.88
N VAL A 221 -11.73 10.47 -8.00
CA VAL A 221 -10.97 11.38 -7.13
C VAL A 221 -11.93 12.12 -6.22
N ILE A 222 -11.74 11.97 -4.91
CA ILE A 222 -12.64 12.48 -3.88
C ILE A 222 -11.98 13.67 -3.18
N GLY A 223 -12.66 14.81 -3.21
CA GLY A 223 -12.29 16.03 -2.46
C GLY A 223 -10.96 16.66 -2.87
N ASP A 224 -10.23 17.18 -1.90
CA ASP A 224 -8.94 17.87 -2.08
C ASP A 224 -7.79 17.18 -1.32
N SER A 225 -6.64 17.85 -1.25
CA SER A 225 -5.44 17.33 -0.60
C SER A 225 -5.56 17.00 0.89
N LYS A 226 -6.64 17.42 1.54
CA LYS A 226 -6.93 17.16 2.97
C LYS A 226 -7.97 16.03 3.14
N THR A 227 -8.55 15.55 2.05
CA THR A 227 -9.52 14.45 2.08
C THR A 227 -8.81 13.16 2.47
N ASN A 228 -9.40 12.43 3.40
CA ASN A 228 -8.86 11.17 3.93
C ASN A 228 -9.98 10.16 4.18
N SER A 229 -9.60 8.91 4.31
CA SER A 229 -10.48 7.80 4.66
C SER A 229 -9.77 6.80 5.55
N THR A 230 -10.50 6.23 6.50
CA THR A 230 -9.98 5.16 7.36
C THR A 230 -9.56 3.92 6.56
N ILE A 231 -10.09 3.71 5.34
CA ILE A 231 -9.69 2.60 4.46
C ILE A 231 -8.20 2.61 4.13
N LEU A 232 -7.58 3.79 4.10
CA LEU A 232 -6.16 3.94 3.77
C LEU A 232 -5.22 3.36 4.84
N GLU A 233 -5.72 3.18 6.06
CA GLU A 233 -4.99 2.65 7.22
C GLU A 233 -5.59 1.34 7.75
N ASN A 234 -6.90 1.13 7.53
CA ASN A 234 -7.63 -0.02 8.04
C ASN A 234 -8.59 -0.58 6.97
N HIS A 235 -8.18 -1.67 6.35
CA HIS A 235 -8.96 -2.37 5.31
C HIS A 235 -10.36 -2.81 5.76
N LYS A 236 -10.59 -3.02 7.08
CA LYS A 236 -11.91 -3.39 7.64
C LYS A 236 -12.94 -2.27 7.53
N ALA A 237 -12.51 -1.06 7.17
CA ALA A 237 -13.41 0.06 6.92
C ALA A 237 -14.12 -0.01 5.56
N LEU A 238 -13.72 -0.93 4.66
CA LEU A 238 -14.37 -1.15 3.38
C LEU A 238 -15.62 -2.01 3.54
N LEU A 239 -16.74 -1.53 3.01
CA LEU A 239 -17.90 -2.35 2.67
C LEU A 239 -17.88 -2.59 1.17
N LEU A 240 -17.77 -3.85 0.75
CA LEU A 240 -17.83 -4.26 -0.65
C LEU A 240 -18.82 -5.42 -0.79
N ASP A 241 -19.95 -5.17 -1.45
CA ASP A 241 -20.98 -6.15 -1.74
C ASP A 241 -21.13 -6.22 -3.28
N LYS A 242 -20.52 -7.23 -3.87
CA LYS A 242 -20.51 -7.42 -5.32
C LYS A 242 -21.87 -7.81 -5.88
N GLU A 243 -22.68 -8.55 -5.10
CA GLU A 243 -24.02 -8.97 -5.55
C GLU A 243 -24.96 -7.77 -5.72
N ARG A 244 -24.78 -6.73 -4.89
CA ARG A 244 -25.55 -5.49 -4.95
C ARG A 244 -24.85 -4.37 -5.71
N ASN A 245 -23.69 -4.65 -6.30
CA ASN A 245 -22.83 -3.62 -6.92
C ASN A 245 -22.62 -2.44 -5.97
N LEU A 246 -22.28 -2.71 -4.70
CA LEU A 246 -22.20 -1.71 -3.66
C LEU A 246 -20.79 -1.64 -3.08
N LEU A 247 -20.24 -0.44 -3.06
CA LEU A 247 -19.01 -0.09 -2.35
C LEU A 247 -19.30 1.10 -1.44
N ALA A 248 -18.87 1.01 -0.17
CA ALA A 248 -18.93 2.16 0.73
C ALA A 248 -17.66 2.27 1.57
N ILE A 249 -17.19 3.49 1.74
CA ILE A 249 -16.03 3.83 2.55
C ILE A 249 -16.33 5.01 3.46
N PRO A 250 -15.78 5.04 4.69
CA PRO A 250 -15.84 6.25 5.50
C PRO A 250 -14.98 7.33 4.85
N ILE A 251 -15.48 8.56 4.83
CA ILE A 251 -14.72 9.70 4.31
C ILE A 251 -14.73 10.86 5.30
N LYS A 252 -13.61 11.56 5.29
CA LYS A 252 -13.45 12.87 5.87
C LYS A 252 -13.03 13.80 4.74
N ASN A 253 -14.03 14.44 4.13
CA ASN A 253 -13.84 15.27 2.94
C ASN A 253 -13.67 16.73 3.33
N TYR A 254 -12.58 17.35 2.89
CA TYR A 254 -12.31 18.76 3.04
C TYR A 254 -12.36 19.43 1.66
N THR A 255 -13.21 20.44 1.52
CA THR A 255 -13.23 21.29 0.35
C THR A 255 -12.94 22.72 0.79
N THR A 256 -11.99 23.37 0.15
CA THR A 256 -11.64 24.76 0.42
C THR A 256 -12.06 25.62 -0.77
N ASP A 257 -13.10 26.43 -0.60
CA ASP A 257 -13.48 27.44 -1.56
C ASP A 257 -12.68 28.72 -1.30
N LEU A 258 -11.95 29.16 -2.31
CA LEU A 258 -11.26 30.44 -2.28
C LEU A 258 -12.15 31.50 -2.95
N SER A 259 -12.73 32.40 -2.17
CA SER A 259 -13.45 33.57 -2.70
C SER A 259 -12.63 34.84 -2.50
N ILE A 260 -12.50 35.64 -3.55
CA ILE A 260 -11.93 36.98 -3.48
C ILE A 260 -13.09 37.91 -3.09
N THR A 261 -13.04 38.49 -1.89
CA THR A 261 -13.95 39.56 -1.53
C THR A 261 -13.25 40.89 -1.80
N GLU A 262 -13.78 41.67 -2.74
CA GLU A 262 -13.43 43.09 -2.85
C GLU A 262 -14.05 43.83 -1.64
N ASN A 263 -13.22 44.51 -0.86
CA ASN A 263 -13.72 45.40 0.19
C ASN A 263 -14.17 46.71 -0.47
N ASP A 264 -15.47 46.94 -0.53
CA ASP A 264 -16.12 48.17 -1.04
C ASP A 264 -15.94 49.42 -0.16
N ASP A 265 -15.29 49.30 1.00
CA ASP A 265 -15.14 50.38 2.00
C ASP A 265 -13.68 50.85 2.13
N ILE A 266 -13.07 51.36 1.07
CA ILE A 266 -11.84 52.17 1.21
C ILE A 266 -12.00 53.43 0.37
N SER A 267 -12.15 54.57 1.09
CA SER A 267 -12.13 55.92 0.55
C SER A 267 -10.87 56.18 -0.31
N SER A 268 -11.07 56.89 -1.40
CA SER A 268 -10.30 57.08 -2.60
C SER A 268 -8.90 57.69 -2.50
N ALA A 269 -8.07 57.43 -1.49
CA ALA A 269 -6.75 58.03 -1.35
C ALA A 269 -5.56 57.04 -1.37
N THR A 270 -5.77 55.73 -1.23
CA THR A 270 -4.68 54.72 -1.35
C THR A 270 -5.24 53.43 -1.88
N LYS A 271 -5.20 53.23 -3.19
CA LYS A 271 -5.47 51.92 -3.81
C LYS A 271 -4.29 50.97 -3.53
N SER A 272 -4.21 50.48 -2.31
CA SER A 272 -3.50 49.23 -2.01
C SER A 272 -4.54 48.11 -2.09
N TYR A 273 -4.52 47.34 -3.19
CA TYR A 273 -5.33 46.14 -3.34
C TYR A 273 -4.85 45.10 -2.33
N THR A 274 -5.34 45.14 -1.13
CA THR A 274 -5.29 44.01 -0.20
C THR A 274 -6.53 43.14 -0.43
N SER A 275 -6.44 42.28 -1.42
CA SER A 275 -7.43 41.21 -1.59
C SER A 275 -7.30 40.23 -0.42
N TYR A 276 -8.29 40.22 0.48
CA TYR A 276 -8.39 39.19 1.52
C TYR A 276 -8.96 37.93 0.89
N LEU A 277 -8.13 36.90 0.75
CA LEU A 277 -8.58 35.55 0.43
C LEU A 277 -9.35 35.00 1.66
N LYS A 278 -10.68 34.95 1.59
CA LYS A 278 -11.50 34.18 2.52
C LYS A 278 -11.51 32.72 2.08
N SER A 279 -10.78 31.85 2.77
CA SER A 279 -10.93 30.41 2.60
C SER A 279 -12.09 29.91 3.46
N ARG A 280 -13.10 29.31 2.83
CA ARG A 280 -14.12 28.52 3.53
C ARG A 280 -13.73 27.05 3.40
N THR A 281 -13.48 26.40 4.53
CA THR A 281 -13.24 24.96 4.61
C THR A 281 -14.53 24.27 4.98
N TYR A 282 -15.05 23.44 4.09
CA TYR A 282 -16.19 22.56 4.38
C TYR A 282 -15.65 21.19 4.79
N ASN A 283 -16.15 20.70 5.92
CA ASN A 283 -15.81 19.38 6.46
C ASN A 283 -17.04 18.49 6.40
N LYS A 284 -17.01 17.46 5.57
CA LYS A 284 -18.02 16.40 5.56
C LYS A 284 -17.41 15.13 6.10
N VAL A 285 -18.01 14.60 7.17
CA VAL A 285 -17.65 13.30 7.75
C VAL A 285 -18.83 12.37 7.54
N GLY A 286 -18.62 11.21 6.96
CA GLY A 286 -19.69 10.26 6.67
C GLY A 286 -19.18 9.09 5.84
N TYR A 287 -20.08 8.46 5.11
CA TYR A 287 -19.77 7.35 4.22
C TYR A 287 -20.09 7.75 2.78
N ALA A 288 -19.09 7.67 1.89
CA ALA A 288 -19.30 7.75 0.46
C ALA A 288 -19.76 6.37 -0.05
N VAL A 289 -20.91 6.35 -0.70
CA VAL A 289 -21.56 5.14 -1.19
C VAL A 289 -21.56 5.17 -2.72
N TYR A 290 -20.98 4.14 -3.33
CA TYR A 290 -20.86 3.99 -4.78
C TYR A 290 -21.59 2.74 -5.26
N SER A 291 -22.10 2.77 -6.49
CA SER A 291 -22.22 1.56 -7.30
C SER A 291 -20.90 1.29 -7.98
N LEU A 292 -20.50 0.03 -7.98
CA LEU A 292 -19.29 -0.44 -8.66
C LEU A 292 -19.60 -1.68 -9.46
N ASP A 293 -19.37 -1.63 -10.76
CA ASP A 293 -19.29 -2.78 -11.65
C ASP A 293 -18.14 -2.58 -12.66
N ILE A 294 -17.72 -3.66 -13.28
CA ILE A 294 -16.55 -3.64 -14.17
C ILE A 294 -16.78 -2.80 -15.43
N ALA A 295 -18.02 -2.79 -15.96
CA ALA A 295 -18.33 -2.10 -17.21
C ALA A 295 -18.46 -0.58 -17.04
N ASN A 296 -19.00 -0.14 -15.90
CA ASN A 296 -19.36 1.26 -15.64
C ASN A 296 -18.44 1.93 -14.61
N GLY A 297 -17.56 1.16 -13.92
CA GLY A 297 -16.65 1.66 -12.91
C GLY A 297 -17.36 2.19 -11.67
N PHE A 298 -16.79 3.25 -11.08
CA PHE A 298 -17.33 3.90 -9.87
C PHE A 298 -18.40 4.92 -10.23
N ASN A 299 -19.61 4.81 -9.62
CA ASN A 299 -20.65 5.80 -9.73
C ASN A 299 -21.17 6.18 -8.34
N LEU A 300 -20.95 7.42 -7.92
CA LEU A 300 -21.37 7.93 -6.62
C LEU A 300 -22.90 7.89 -6.49
N ARG A 301 -23.42 7.15 -5.51
CA ARG A 301 -24.85 7.13 -5.15
C ARG A 301 -25.21 8.22 -4.16
N GLY A 302 -24.27 8.60 -3.29
CA GLY A 302 -24.47 9.66 -2.30
C GLY A 302 -23.50 9.55 -1.13
N ILE A 303 -23.60 10.52 -0.22
CA ILE A 303 -22.84 10.57 1.02
C ILE A 303 -23.84 10.53 2.18
N ILE A 304 -23.66 9.56 3.06
CA ILE A 304 -24.43 9.41 4.31
C ILE A 304 -23.62 10.12 5.41
N THR A 305 -24.19 11.14 6.02
CA THR A 305 -23.59 11.96 7.09
C THR A 305 -24.33 11.77 8.41
#